data_2c46f278ba79150fcc7c330170689eaa
#
_entry.id   2c46f278ba79150fcc7c330170689eaa
#
_cell.length_a   1.000
_cell.length_b   1.000
_cell.length_c   1.000
_cell.angle_alpha   90.00
_cell.angle_beta   90.00
_cell.angle_gamma   90.00
#
_symmetry.space_group_name_H-M   'P 1'
#
loop_
_entity.id
_entity.type
_entity.pdbx_description
1 polymer ?
#
loop_
_entity_poly.entity_id
_entity_poly.type
_entity_poly.pdbx_seq_one_letter_code
_entity_poly.pdbx_strand_id
1 'polypeptide(L)'
;MSFDENAPRTVREMIEPAIKKAGGWVNTHAHADRAFTLSPEILEMRRTHSLQQKWDALDRLKSESTEEDFYRRFSMFFELMIEQGCTACATFVDIDPQTEDRAIKAGLRAREHYADQITVKFANQTLKGVIDPEARKWFDIGAEMVDIIGGLPKRDERD
;
A
#
# COMPACT_ATOMS: atom_id res chain seq x y z
N MET A 1 9.28 -7.74 47.56
CA MET A 1 8.74 -7.09 46.36
C MET A 1 7.62 -7.98 45.86
N SER A 2 6.37 -7.54 45.99
CA SER A 2 5.22 -8.25 45.41
C SER A 2 5.21 -8.01 43.90
N PHE A 3 5.24 -9.05 43.10
CA PHE A 3 4.95 -8.97 41.66
C PHE A 3 3.51 -8.55 41.51
N ASP A 4 3.28 -7.44 40.83
CA ASP A 4 1.94 -7.05 40.38
C ASP A 4 1.56 -7.92 39.18
N GLU A 5 0.66 -8.86 39.38
CA GLU A 5 0.19 -9.81 38.35
C GLU A 5 -0.54 -9.07 37.20
N ASN A 6 -0.99 -7.82 37.42
CA ASN A 6 -1.65 -6.97 36.43
C ASN A 6 -0.68 -6.03 35.68
N ALA A 7 0.60 -6.06 36.00
CA ALA A 7 1.57 -5.21 35.30
C ALA A 7 1.72 -5.67 33.83
N PRO A 8 1.73 -4.72 32.87
CA PRO A 8 1.89 -5.06 31.45
C PRO A 8 3.24 -5.76 31.22
N ARG A 9 3.21 -6.88 30.51
CA ARG A 9 4.38 -7.75 30.25
C ARG A 9 5.08 -7.41 28.93
N THR A 10 4.41 -6.69 28.03
CA THR A 10 4.93 -6.30 26.73
C THR A 10 4.81 -4.79 26.51
N VAL A 11 5.67 -4.25 25.64
CA VAL A 11 5.58 -2.85 25.24
C VAL A 11 4.21 -2.53 24.64
N ARG A 12 3.64 -3.47 23.88
CA ARG A 12 2.30 -3.35 23.28
C ARG A 12 1.24 -3.14 24.37
N GLU A 13 1.21 -4.00 25.40
CA GLU A 13 0.25 -3.91 26.52
C GLU A 13 0.38 -2.59 27.29
N MET A 14 1.61 -2.04 27.37
CA MET A 14 1.85 -0.76 28.03
C MET A 14 1.28 0.43 27.27
N ILE A 15 1.44 0.45 25.94
CA ILE A 15 1.10 1.60 25.10
C ILE A 15 -0.31 1.54 24.50
N GLU A 16 -0.86 0.35 24.30
CA GLU A 16 -2.16 0.17 23.63
C GLU A 16 -3.32 0.94 24.28
N PRO A 17 -3.46 1.02 25.61
CA PRO A 17 -4.50 1.83 26.25
C PRO A 17 -4.35 3.33 25.95
N ALA A 18 -3.11 3.84 25.91
CA ALA A 18 -2.83 5.23 25.56
C ALA A 18 -3.16 5.53 24.09
N ILE A 19 -2.82 4.60 23.18
CA ILE A 19 -3.14 4.71 21.76
C ILE A 19 -4.64 4.70 21.52
N LYS A 20 -5.37 3.77 22.15
CA LYS A 20 -6.84 3.73 22.08
C LYS A 20 -7.47 5.03 22.56
N LYS A 21 -6.98 5.57 23.68
CA LYS A 21 -7.41 6.86 24.22
C LYS A 21 -7.11 8.03 23.27
N ALA A 22 -6.01 7.96 22.53
CA ALA A 22 -5.61 8.96 21.53
C ALA A 22 -6.33 8.85 20.19
N GLY A 23 -7.20 7.85 19.98
CA GLY A 23 -7.97 7.65 18.74
C GLY A 23 -7.40 6.61 17.77
N GLY A 24 -6.43 5.80 18.22
CA GLY A 24 -5.83 4.72 17.43
C GLY A 24 -4.52 5.09 16.73
N TRP A 25 -3.99 4.17 15.96
CA TRP A 25 -2.80 4.37 15.13
C TRP A 25 -3.14 5.02 13.79
N VAL A 26 -2.19 5.79 13.26
CA VAL A 26 -2.24 6.31 11.89
C VAL A 26 -1.04 5.76 11.12
N ASN A 27 -1.29 5.00 10.06
CA ASN A 27 -0.25 4.56 9.13
C ASN A 27 -0.15 5.58 7.99
N THR A 28 0.88 6.40 7.98
CA THR A 28 1.04 7.49 7.02
C THR A 28 1.75 7.09 5.72
N HIS A 29 2.21 5.84 5.59
CA HIS A 29 2.94 5.38 4.40
C HIS A 29 2.81 3.87 4.23
N ALA A 30 2.07 3.44 3.23
CA ALA A 30 1.91 2.04 2.88
C ALA A 30 1.89 1.83 1.35
N HIS A 31 1.95 0.56 0.93
CA HIS A 31 1.79 0.11 -0.45
C HIS A 31 0.86 -1.11 -0.45
N ALA A 32 -0.41 -0.87 -0.19
CA ALA A 32 -1.41 -1.93 0.00
C ALA A 32 -1.71 -2.70 -1.30
N ASP A 33 -1.57 -2.07 -2.46
CA ASP A 33 -1.71 -2.67 -3.80
C ASP A 33 -0.71 -3.82 -4.05
N ARG A 34 0.45 -3.77 -3.38
CA ARG A 34 1.54 -4.75 -3.46
C ARG A 34 1.71 -5.60 -2.19
N ALA A 35 0.82 -5.45 -1.22
CA ALA A 35 0.84 -6.29 -0.02
C ALA A 35 0.55 -7.77 -0.37
N PHE A 36 1.05 -8.69 0.45
CA PHE A 36 0.81 -10.13 0.35
C PHE A 36 1.20 -10.77 -1.00
N THR A 37 2.21 -10.22 -1.67
CA THR A 37 2.71 -10.72 -2.97
C THR A 37 3.92 -11.63 -2.84
N LEU A 38 4.39 -11.90 -1.62
CA LEU A 38 5.52 -12.80 -1.40
C LEU A 38 5.08 -14.26 -1.56
N SER A 39 5.67 -14.95 -2.56
CA SER A 39 5.62 -16.39 -2.71
C SER A 39 7.02 -16.99 -2.47
N PRO A 40 7.16 -18.32 -2.29
CA PRO A 40 8.46 -18.98 -2.23
C PRO A 40 9.35 -18.65 -3.43
N GLU A 41 8.79 -18.58 -4.63
CA GLU A 41 9.47 -18.25 -5.89
C GLU A 41 9.99 -16.81 -5.87
N ILE A 42 9.16 -15.87 -5.42
CA ILE A 42 9.56 -14.45 -5.29
C ILE A 42 10.65 -14.28 -4.22
N LEU A 43 10.58 -15.03 -3.13
CA LEU A 43 11.62 -15.01 -2.09
C LEU A 43 12.95 -15.52 -2.62
N GLU A 44 12.95 -16.61 -3.39
CA GLU A 44 14.18 -17.13 -4.01
C GLU A 44 14.75 -16.15 -5.04
N MET A 45 13.90 -15.57 -5.86
CA MET A 45 14.27 -14.50 -6.80
C MET A 45 14.95 -13.31 -6.09
N ARG A 46 14.45 -12.91 -4.91
CA ARG A 46 15.03 -11.80 -4.13
C ARG A 46 16.45 -12.08 -3.66
N ARG A 47 16.81 -13.34 -3.47
CA ARG A 47 18.16 -13.75 -3.03
C ARG A 47 19.17 -13.78 -4.17
N THR A 48 18.73 -14.15 -5.37
CA THR A 48 19.62 -14.54 -6.49
C THR A 48 19.62 -13.56 -7.66
N HIS A 49 18.62 -12.70 -7.78
CA HIS A 49 18.40 -11.85 -8.95
C HIS A 49 18.91 -10.40 -8.75
N SER A 50 19.28 -9.76 -9.85
CA SER A 50 19.60 -8.33 -9.88
C SER A 50 18.38 -7.46 -9.55
N LEU A 51 18.60 -6.19 -9.22
CA LEU A 51 17.51 -5.24 -8.95
C LEU A 51 16.56 -5.11 -10.16
N GLN A 52 17.10 -5.08 -11.38
CA GLN A 52 16.31 -5.01 -12.61
C GLN A 52 15.38 -6.22 -12.74
N GLN A 53 15.89 -7.43 -12.56
CA GLN A 53 15.07 -8.65 -12.62
C GLN A 53 13.94 -8.68 -11.58
N LYS A 54 14.17 -8.05 -10.41
CA LYS A 54 13.13 -7.90 -9.38
C LYS A 54 12.05 -6.91 -9.80
N TRP A 55 12.41 -5.85 -10.48
CA TRP A 55 11.45 -4.90 -11.04
C TRP A 55 10.63 -5.53 -12.18
N ASP A 56 11.28 -6.28 -13.08
CA ASP A 56 10.60 -6.97 -14.18
C ASP A 56 9.58 -8.01 -13.63
N ALA A 57 9.93 -8.72 -12.56
CA ALA A 57 9.02 -9.64 -11.89
C ALA A 57 7.83 -8.91 -11.23
N LEU A 58 8.05 -7.74 -10.64
CA LEU A 58 6.99 -6.91 -10.08
C LEU A 58 6.07 -6.38 -11.17
N ASP A 59 6.62 -5.90 -12.30
CA ASP A 59 5.85 -5.41 -13.43
C ASP A 59 4.99 -6.52 -14.04
N ARG A 60 5.52 -7.75 -14.13
CA ARG A 60 4.74 -8.93 -14.56
C ARG A 60 3.58 -9.21 -13.59
N LEU A 61 3.85 -9.26 -12.28
CA LEU A 61 2.82 -9.46 -11.27
C LEU A 61 1.70 -8.42 -11.39
N LYS A 62 2.06 -7.15 -11.61
CA LYS A 62 1.11 -6.06 -11.78
C LYS A 62 0.25 -6.23 -13.04
N SER A 63 0.87 -6.56 -14.17
CA SER A 63 0.17 -6.73 -15.46
C SER A 63 -0.76 -7.95 -15.46
N GLU A 64 -0.39 -9.02 -14.77
CA GLU A 64 -1.18 -10.25 -14.63
C GLU A 64 -2.30 -10.14 -13.57
N SER A 65 -2.19 -9.17 -12.64
CA SER A 65 -3.19 -9.00 -11.57
C SER A 65 -4.50 -8.43 -12.12
N THR A 66 -5.59 -9.07 -11.76
CA THR A 66 -6.95 -8.58 -12.02
C THR A 66 -7.34 -7.49 -11.00
N GLU A 67 -8.42 -6.75 -11.28
CA GLU A 67 -9.01 -5.83 -10.29
C GLU A 67 -9.39 -6.56 -9.00
N GLU A 68 -9.88 -7.79 -9.09
CA GLU A 68 -10.25 -8.60 -7.93
C GLU A 68 -9.03 -9.06 -7.10
N ASP A 69 -7.88 -9.31 -7.74
CA ASP A 69 -6.63 -9.58 -7.04
C ASP A 69 -6.14 -8.37 -6.24
N PHE A 70 -6.26 -7.17 -6.81
CA PHE A 70 -5.96 -5.92 -6.09
C PHE A 70 -6.96 -5.70 -4.96
N TYR A 71 -8.26 -5.88 -5.19
CA TYR A 71 -9.28 -5.74 -4.15
C TYR A 71 -9.01 -6.66 -2.95
N ARG A 72 -8.69 -7.92 -3.20
CA ARG A 72 -8.34 -8.88 -2.15
C ARG A 72 -7.12 -8.42 -1.34
N ARG A 73 -6.07 -7.89 -1.99
CA ARG A 73 -4.88 -7.36 -1.29
C ARG A 73 -5.21 -6.16 -0.43
N PHE A 74 -6.00 -5.21 -0.94
CA PHE A 74 -6.46 -4.06 -0.17
C PHE A 74 -7.30 -4.50 1.03
N SER A 75 -8.24 -5.41 0.84
CA SER A 75 -9.09 -5.92 1.91
C SER A 75 -8.28 -6.56 3.02
N MET A 76 -7.42 -7.52 2.69
CA MET A 76 -6.52 -8.15 3.67
C MET A 76 -5.62 -7.14 4.39
N PHE A 77 -5.14 -6.12 3.67
CA PHE A 77 -4.31 -5.08 4.26
C PHE A 77 -5.10 -4.20 5.24
N PHE A 78 -6.31 -3.76 4.87
CA PHE A 78 -7.13 -2.93 5.74
C PHE A 78 -7.62 -3.72 6.96
N GLU A 79 -8.03 -4.97 6.80
CA GLU A 79 -8.37 -5.87 7.91
C GLU A 79 -7.22 -5.98 8.92
N LEU A 80 -5.99 -6.21 8.44
CA LEU A 80 -4.81 -6.25 9.29
C LEU A 80 -4.56 -4.93 10.02
N MET A 81 -4.72 -3.78 9.33
CA MET A 81 -4.57 -2.46 9.96
C MET A 81 -5.63 -2.23 11.04
N ILE A 82 -6.88 -2.55 10.76
CA ILE A 82 -8.01 -2.44 11.71
C ILE A 82 -7.75 -3.32 12.94
N GLU A 83 -7.36 -4.58 12.72
CA GLU A 83 -7.02 -5.51 13.81
C GLU A 83 -5.90 -4.97 14.70
N GLN A 84 -4.93 -4.27 14.13
CA GLN A 84 -3.83 -3.65 14.87
C GLN A 84 -4.21 -2.30 15.52
N GLY A 85 -5.46 -1.86 15.39
CA GLY A 85 -5.94 -0.61 15.98
C GLY A 85 -5.62 0.64 15.16
N CYS A 86 -5.30 0.50 13.87
CA CYS A 86 -5.18 1.65 12.97
C CYS A 86 -6.57 2.20 12.64
N THR A 87 -6.73 3.51 12.77
CA THR A 87 -7.96 4.24 12.43
C THR A 87 -7.84 5.07 11.14
N ALA A 88 -6.61 5.28 10.67
CA ALA A 88 -6.35 5.94 9.39
C ALA A 88 -5.12 5.36 8.70
N CYS A 89 -5.14 5.37 7.37
CA CYS A 89 -4.04 4.91 6.54
C CYS A 89 -3.90 5.78 5.29
N ALA A 90 -2.65 6.19 4.98
CA ALA A 90 -2.28 6.70 3.67
C ALA A 90 -1.49 5.62 2.92
N THR A 91 -1.93 5.24 1.73
CA THR A 91 -1.27 4.22 0.91
C THR A 91 -1.02 4.73 -0.50
N PHE A 92 0.18 4.47 -1.00
CA PHE A 92 0.46 4.64 -2.41
C PHE A 92 -0.24 3.55 -3.21
N VAL A 93 -0.57 3.88 -4.46
CA VAL A 93 -1.14 2.97 -5.44
C VAL A 93 -0.48 3.21 -6.79
N ASP A 94 -0.07 2.13 -7.44
CA ASP A 94 0.49 2.21 -8.77
C ASP A 94 -0.62 2.43 -9.80
N ILE A 95 -0.50 3.51 -10.58
CA ILE A 95 -1.36 3.83 -11.72
C ILE A 95 -0.43 4.11 -12.89
N ASP A 96 -0.16 3.11 -13.69
CA ASP A 96 0.86 3.09 -14.73
C ASP A 96 0.44 2.15 -15.88
N PRO A 97 1.18 2.07 -17.00
CA PRO A 97 0.82 1.20 -18.12
C PRO A 97 0.66 -0.30 -17.77
N GLN A 98 1.21 -0.78 -16.66
CA GLN A 98 1.08 -2.18 -16.22
C GLN A 98 -0.19 -2.44 -15.42
N THR A 99 -0.56 -1.50 -14.55
CA THR A 99 -1.76 -1.62 -13.70
C THR A 99 -2.98 -0.98 -14.34
N GLU A 100 -2.75 0.00 -15.24
CA GLU A 100 -3.81 0.89 -15.70
C GLU A 100 -4.55 1.52 -14.49
N ASP A 101 -5.87 1.54 -14.51
CA ASP A 101 -6.69 2.01 -13.38
C ASP A 101 -7.21 0.88 -12.48
N ARG A 102 -6.84 -0.37 -12.75
CA ARG A 102 -7.34 -1.55 -12.02
C ARG A 102 -7.05 -1.49 -10.52
N ALA A 103 -5.82 -1.09 -10.16
CA ALA A 103 -5.42 -1.03 -8.75
C ALA A 103 -6.19 0.06 -8.00
N ILE A 104 -6.31 1.27 -8.57
CA ILE A 104 -7.03 2.35 -7.88
C ILE A 104 -8.54 2.09 -7.81
N LYS A 105 -9.17 1.53 -8.86
CA LYS A 105 -10.58 1.11 -8.81
C LYS A 105 -10.86 0.12 -7.69
N ALA A 106 -10.02 -0.90 -7.60
CA ALA A 106 -10.08 -1.88 -6.51
C ALA A 106 -9.89 -1.24 -5.14
N GLY A 107 -8.93 -0.32 -5.01
CA GLY A 107 -8.67 0.42 -3.77
C GLY A 107 -9.86 1.29 -3.35
N LEU A 108 -10.48 2.00 -4.28
CA LEU A 108 -11.67 2.82 -4.02
C LEU A 108 -12.85 1.97 -3.54
N ARG A 109 -13.07 0.82 -4.17
CA ARG A 109 -14.09 -0.16 -3.75
C ARG A 109 -13.80 -0.69 -2.34
N ALA A 110 -12.55 -1.02 -2.03
CA ALA A 110 -12.15 -1.46 -0.70
C ALA A 110 -12.31 -0.33 0.34
N ARG A 111 -11.92 0.90 0.01
CA ARG A 111 -12.13 2.08 0.88
C ARG A 111 -13.60 2.26 1.25
N GLU A 112 -14.49 2.12 0.29
CA GLU A 112 -15.94 2.22 0.53
C GLU A 112 -16.42 1.10 1.45
N HIS A 113 -15.96 -0.13 1.23
CA HIS A 113 -16.32 -1.30 2.04
C HIS A 113 -15.92 -1.16 3.53
N TYR A 114 -14.76 -0.56 3.81
CA TYR A 114 -14.23 -0.40 5.17
C TYR A 114 -14.39 1.02 5.73
N ALA A 115 -15.23 1.87 5.13
CA ALA A 115 -15.33 3.30 5.44
C ALA A 115 -15.76 3.60 6.89
N ASP A 116 -16.50 2.71 7.52
CA ASP A 116 -16.94 2.80 8.92
C ASP A 116 -15.86 2.36 9.94
N GLN A 117 -14.78 1.73 9.49
CA GLN A 117 -13.74 1.14 10.33
C GLN A 117 -12.38 1.85 10.21
N ILE A 118 -12.02 2.32 9.02
CA ILE A 118 -10.74 2.97 8.76
C ILE A 118 -10.86 4.09 7.72
N THR A 119 -10.25 5.23 8.00
CA THR A 119 -10.12 6.31 7.01
C THR A 119 -8.93 6.03 6.10
N VAL A 120 -9.15 5.91 4.78
CA VAL A 120 -8.08 5.64 3.81
C VAL A 120 -7.89 6.83 2.87
N LYS A 121 -6.62 7.20 2.65
CA LYS A 121 -6.18 8.17 1.65
C LYS A 121 -5.26 7.49 0.64
N PHE A 122 -5.51 7.72 -0.65
CA PHE A 122 -4.67 7.22 -1.73
C PHE A 122 -3.75 8.31 -2.27
N ALA A 123 -2.49 7.95 -2.49
CA ALA A 123 -1.53 8.73 -3.26
C ALA A 123 -1.11 7.92 -4.50
N ASN A 124 -1.07 8.54 -5.69
CA ASN A 124 -0.53 7.85 -6.86
C ASN A 124 0.99 7.71 -6.75
N GLN A 125 1.52 6.60 -7.26
CA GLN A 125 2.95 6.36 -7.36
C GLN A 125 3.40 6.41 -8.82
N THR A 126 4.41 7.24 -9.11
CA THR A 126 4.90 7.50 -10.48
C THR A 126 6.16 6.71 -10.80
N LEU A 127 6.12 5.37 -10.65
CA LEU A 127 7.29 4.50 -10.88
C LEU A 127 7.84 4.54 -12.31
N LYS A 128 7.02 4.95 -13.27
CA LYS A 128 7.41 5.10 -14.69
C LYS A 128 7.69 6.56 -15.07
N GLY A 129 7.68 7.47 -14.07
CA GLY A 129 7.82 8.90 -14.31
C GLY A 129 6.53 9.54 -14.85
N VAL A 130 6.68 10.77 -15.36
CA VAL A 130 5.57 11.57 -15.95
C VAL A 130 5.96 12.23 -17.29
N ILE A 131 7.18 11.98 -17.78
CA ILE A 131 7.67 12.54 -19.06
C ILE A 131 7.32 11.61 -20.23
N ASP A 132 7.37 10.30 -20.01
CA ASP A 132 6.94 9.33 -21.03
C ASP A 132 5.43 9.49 -21.31
N PRO A 133 5.02 9.56 -22.60
CA PRO A 133 3.61 9.84 -22.95
C PRO A 133 2.62 8.81 -22.41
N GLU A 134 2.98 7.52 -22.40
CA GLU A 134 2.08 6.49 -21.86
C GLU A 134 2.01 6.55 -20.33
N ALA A 135 3.15 6.76 -19.66
CA ALA A 135 3.17 6.98 -18.22
C ALA A 135 2.39 8.24 -17.83
N ARG A 136 2.54 9.31 -18.61
CA ARG A 136 1.83 10.58 -18.41
C ARG A 136 0.32 10.41 -18.54
N LYS A 137 -0.16 9.68 -19.53
CA LYS A 137 -1.59 9.38 -19.69
C LYS A 137 -2.18 8.76 -18.42
N TRP A 138 -1.52 7.75 -17.88
CA TRP A 138 -2.00 7.08 -16.67
C TRP A 138 -1.84 7.93 -15.41
N PHE A 139 -0.81 8.77 -15.36
CA PHE A 139 -0.68 9.77 -14.30
C PHE A 139 -1.86 10.74 -14.29
N ASP A 140 -2.24 11.30 -15.45
CA ASP A 140 -3.35 12.25 -15.55
C ASP A 140 -4.68 11.58 -15.16
N ILE A 141 -4.94 10.34 -15.58
CA ILE A 141 -6.12 9.57 -15.16
C ILE A 141 -6.08 9.34 -13.63
N GLY A 142 -4.96 8.94 -13.09
CA GLY A 142 -4.80 8.67 -11.67
C GLY A 142 -4.97 9.91 -10.80
N ALA A 143 -4.53 11.06 -11.28
CA ALA A 143 -4.64 12.34 -10.56
C ALA A 143 -6.09 12.72 -10.22
N GLU A 144 -7.04 12.33 -11.06
CA GLU A 144 -8.47 12.56 -10.83
C GLU A 144 -9.09 11.58 -9.82
N MET A 145 -8.39 10.48 -9.50
CA MET A 145 -8.93 9.37 -8.70
C MET A 145 -8.34 9.30 -7.28
N VAL A 146 -7.18 9.93 -7.06
CA VAL A 146 -6.47 9.87 -5.76
C VAL A 146 -6.72 11.12 -4.91
N ASP A 147 -6.45 11.00 -3.61
CA ASP A 147 -6.53 12.12 -2.67
C ASP A 147 -5.27 12.99 -2.67
N ILE A 148 -4.12 12.40 -3.03
CA ILE A 148 -2.79 13.03 -2.94
C ILE A 148 -2.03 12.76 -4.23
N ILE A 149 -1.51 13.82 -4.84
CA ILE A 149 -0.62 13.68 -6.01
C ILE A 149 0.78 13.35 -5.51
N GLY A 150 1.24 12.13 -5.81
CA GLY A 150 2.59 11.67 -5.54
C GLY A 150 3.54 11.94 -6.71
N GLY A 151 4.84 11.90 -6.45
CA GLY A 151 5.86 12.08 -7.47
C GLY A 151 7.18 11.38 -7.12
N LEU A 152 7.88 10.93 -8.15
CA LEU A 152 9.22 10.35 -8.06
C LEU A 152 10.14 11.03 -9.10
N PRO A 153 10.59 12.27 -8.85
CA PRO A 153 11.34 13.08 -9.83
C PRO A 153 12.54 12.36 -10.43
N LYS A 154 13.22 11.52 -9.64
CA LYS A 154 14.35 10.71 -10.11
C LYS A 154 14.00 9.74 -11.26
N ARG A 155 12.75 9.40 -11.46
CA ARG A 155 12.30 8.55 -12.58
C ARG A 155 12.26 9.30 -13.91
N ASP A 156 12.24 10.62 -13.86
CA ASP A 156 12.22 11.52 -14.99
C ASP A 156 13.58 12.20 -15.24
N GLU A 157 14.61 11.89 -14.43
CA GLU A 157 15.98 12.38 -14.67
C GLU A 157 16.46 11.87 -16.04
N ARG A 158 16.90 12.80 -16.86
CA ARG A 158 17.57 12.53 -18.14
C ARG A 158 19.05 12.82 -17.95
N ASP A 159 19.88 11.90 -18.42
CA ASP A 159 21.32 12.09 -18.52
C ASP A 159 21.66 13.21 -19.54
#